data_70bcadbb59197985635ab7cbe6a0cbb2
#
_entry.id   70bcadbb59197985635ab7cbe6a0cbb2
#
_cell.length_a   1.000
_cell.length_b   1.000
_cell.length_c   1.000
_cell.angle_alpha   90.00
_cell.angle_beta   90.00
_cell.angle_gamma   90.00
#
_symmetry.space_group_name_H-M   'P 1'
#
loop_
_entity.id
_entity.type
_entity.pdbx_description
1 polymer ?
#
loop_
_entity_poly.entity_id
_entity_poly.type
_entity_poly.pdbx_seq_one_letter_code
_entity_poly.pdbx_strand_id
1 'polypeptide(L)'
;MRTNIPAFRLPETVLDNELNMIIDMGVDLRLDQRIDSLANLLEENYDAVFIGTGAPRGKNLEIPGRYDSDRIHIGIDWLESVAFEHTQKIGERVLIIGVGNTAMDCCRTSLRLGGKEVKVMARKPRGYFKASEWELDDAEEEQVEIVVNHSPREFVINDGQLVGMQFDVFEYHVDDDGKLQQELVGEAFFPCDDVILAIGQETAFPWIERDIGLDFDDWDQPVVDRATYQSTRAGVFFGGDAAFGPENIIWAVEHGHQAAISIHKHCRNEAIHDRLPMGMNLTSTKMSIHEWSFSNDYDEANRRKMRHVDLKERFNQLDIEVELGFSGEQTTVEVERCLNCDIQTVFSTDLCIECDACIDVCPVRCLTITANTDESALRAALTVPAQNSDQPLYVSSALPQTGRVMVKDENVCVHCSLCAERCPTGAWDMRKSTLPVSYTHLTLPTNRE
;
A
#
# COMPACT_ATOMS: atom_id res chain seq x y z
N MET A 1 -0.21 14.72 2.60
CA MET A 1 1.04 14.27 1.96
C MET A 1 2.14 15.32 2.10
N ARG A 2 1.98 16.53 1.60
CA ARG A 2 3.01 17.60 1.63
C ARG A 2 3.60 17.88 3.03
N THR A 3 2.80 17.78 4.08
CA THR A 3 3.20 18.10 5.46
C THR A 3 3.64 16.90 6.29
N ASN A 4 3.26 15.68 5.88
CA ASN A 4 3.46 14.48 6.71
C ASN A 4 4.40 13.45 6.09
N ILE A 5 4.69 13.55 4.79
CA ILE A 5 5.71 12.75 4.12
C ILE A 5 6.91 13.66 3.86
N PRO A 6 8.07 13.35 4.43
CA PRO A 6 9.26 14.19 4.27
C PRO A 6 9.69 14.34 2.81
N ALA A 7 10.21 15.52 2.43
CA ALA A 7 10.60 15.83 1.06
C ALA A 7 11.72 14.91 0.52
N PHE A 8 12.56 14.34 1.39
CA PHE A 8 13.58 13.37 0.98
C PHE A 8 13.01 12.01 0.50
N ARG A 9 11.72 11.72 0.79
CA ARG A 9 10.98 10.56 0.29
C ARG A 9 10.03 10.93 -0.85
N LEU A 10 9.33 12.04 -0.73
CA LEU A 10 8.39 12.55 -1.73
C LEU A 10 8.73 14.00 -2.04
N PRO A 11 9.56 14.27 -3.06
CA PRO A 11 9.88 15.63 -3.47
C PRO A 11 8.63 16.43 -3.82
N GLU A 12 8.58 17.69 -3.39
CA GLU A 12 7.41 18.56 -3.63
C GLU A 12 7.09 18.72 -5.11
N THR A 13 8.13 18.77 -5.95
CA THR A 13 7.97 18.90 -7.41
C THR A 13 7.22 17.72 -8.04
N VAL A 14 7.38 16.51 -7.51
CA VAL A 14 6.64 15.33 -7.98
C VAL A 14 5.18 15.48 -7.63
N LEU A 15 4.88 15.85 -6.38
CA LEU A 15 3.51 16.07 -5.92
C LEU A 15 2.83 17.22 -6.68
N ASP A 16 3.53 18.32 -6.93
CA ASP A 16 3.01 19.46 -7.66
C ASP A 16 2.69 19.10 -9.12
N ASN A 17 3.54 18.34 -9.78
CA ASN A 17 3.30 17.88 -11.16
C ASN A 17 2.02 17.02 -11.24
N GLU A 18 1.83 16.07 -10.31
CA GLU A 18 0.64 15.22 -10.27
C GLU A 18 -0.63 16.04 -9.97
N LEU A 19 -0.57 16.96 -9.01
CA LEU A 19 -1.71 17.81 -8.66
C LEU A 19 -2.07 18.77 -9.79
N ASN A 20 -1.07 19.41 -10.42
CA ASN A 20 -1.32 20.35 -11.52
C ASN A 20 -1.95 19.66 -12.73
N MET A 21 -1.54 18.42 -13.04
CA MET A 21 -2.16 17.63 -14.10
C MET A 21 -3.66 17.43 -13.86
N ILE A 22 -4.08 17.22 -12.59
CA ILE A 22 -5.50 17.07 -12.23
C ILE A 22 -6.22 18.42 -12.28
N ILE A 23 -5.61 19.48 -11.74
CA ILE A 23 -6.19 20.84 -11.72
C ILE A 23 -6.40 21.37 -13.14
N ASP A 24 -5.45 21.12 -14.03
CA ASP A 24 -5.50 21.53 -15.45
C ASP A 24 -6.65 20.88 -16.24
N MET A 25 -7.25 19.80 -15.71
CA MET A 25 -8.48 19.21 -16.26
C MET A 25 -9.72 20.08 -16.02
N GLY A 26 -9.62 21.21 -15.32
CA GLY A 26 -10.72 22.15 -15.08
C GLY A 26 -11.31 22.07 -13.65
N VAL A 27 -10.54 21.58 -12.70
CA VAL A 27 -10.93 21.59 -11.28
C VAL A 27 -10.85 23.03 -10.73
N ASP A 28 -11.94 23.52 -10.15
CA ASP A 28 -11.96 24.81 -9.44
C ASP A 28 -11.36 24.63 -8.03
N LEU A 29 -10.06 24.93 -7.91
CA LEU A 29 -9.33 24.83 -6.65
C LEU A 29 -9.54 26.10 -5.81
N ARG A 30 -10.08 25.93 -4.60
CA ARG A 30 -10.29 27.00 -3.62
C ARG A 30 -9.46 26.73 -2.37
N LEU A 31 -8.30 27.35 -2.28
CA LEU A 31 -7.46 27.35 -1.10
C LEU A 31 -7.95 28.35 -0.06
N ASP A 32 -7.47 28.22 1.18
CA ASP A 32 -7.83 29.10 2.32
C ASP A 32 -9.35 29.18 2.60
N GLN A 33 -10.07 28.14 2.19
CA GLN A 33 -11.51 28.00 2.42
C GLN A 33 -11.76 26.93 3.48
N ARG A 34 -11.88 27.37 4.72
CA ARG A 34 -12.22 26.47 5.81
C ARG A 34 -13.72 26.16 5.79
N ILE A 35 -14.07 24.90 5.89
CA ILE A 35 -15.44 24.44 6.07
C ILE A 35 -15.67 24.17 7.57
N ASP A 36 -16.52 24.96 8.18
CA ASP A 36 -16.85 24.86 9.60
C ASP A 36 -18.17 24.13 9.89
N SER A 37 -18.96 23.83 8.82
CA SER A 37 -20.26 23.15 8.91
C SER A 37 -20.55 22.42 7.61
N LEU A 38 -20.81 21.11 7.71
CA LEU A 38 -21.27 20.33 6.56
C LEU A 38 -22.71 20.68 6.19
N ALA A 39 -23.56 20.96 7.18
CA ALA A 39 -24.94 21.37 6.92
C ALA A 39 -25.00 22.62 6.02
N ASN A 40 -24.20 23.64 6.32
CA ASN A 40 -24.12 24.86 5.51
C ASN A 40 -23.57 24.56 4.10
N LEU A 41 -22.56 23.72 3.97
CA LEU A 41 -22.03 23.33 2.65
C LEU A 41 -23.09 22.63 1.78
N LEU A 42 -23.93 21.79 2.39
CA LEU A 42 -25.00 21.09 1.68
C LEU A 42 -26.13 22.00 1.22
N GLU A 43 -26.25 23.24 1.77
CA GLU A 43 -27.18 24.25 1.31
C GLU A 43 -26.69 25.02 0.06
N GLU A 44 -25.38 24.88 -0.31
CA GLU A 44 -24.77 25.59 -1.44
C GLU A 44 -25.10 25.01 -2.82
N ASN A 45 -26.11 24.13 -2.94
CA ASN A 45 -26.58 23.52 -4.20
C ASN A 45 -25.52 22.66 -4.94
N TYR A 46 -24.63 22.00 -4.24
CA TYR A 46 -23.81 20.93 -4.83
C TYR A 46 -24.66 19.67 -5.03
N ASP A 47 -24.50 19.01 -6.17
CA ASP A 47 -25.18 17.73 -6.45
C ASP A 47 -24.68 16.59 -5.56
N ALA A 48 -23.41 16.63 -5.16
CA ALA A 48 -22.79 15.69 -4.24
C ALA A 48 -21.58 16.33 -3.53
N VAL A 49 -21.21 15.79 -2.37
CA VAL A 49 -20.03 16.19 -1.60
C VAL A 49 -19.15 14.97 -1.35
N PHE A 50 -17.87 15.07 -1.67
CA PHE A 50 -16.86 14.05 -1.33
C PHE A 50 -15.95 14.58 -0.22
N ILE A 51 -15.78 13.80 0.85
CA ILE A 51 -14.97 14.15 2.00
C ILE A 51 -13.72 13.26 2.02
N GLY A 52 -12.58 13.88 1.73
CA GLY A 52 -11.25 13.23 1.70
C GLY A 52 -10.24 13.91 2.62
N THR A 53 -10.69 14.36 3.81
CA THR A 53 -9.86 15.14 4.75
C THR A 53 -8.79 14.32 5.48
N GLY A 54 -8.77 13.00 5.28
CA GLY A 54 -7.79 12.11 5.89
C GLY A 54 -8.01 11.86 7.38
N ALA A 55 -6.93 11.46 8.08
CA ALA A 55 -6.87 11.24 9.52
C ALA A 55 -5.88 12.25 10.13
N PRO A 56 -6.30 13.50 10.35
CA PRO A 56 -5.39 14.59 10.69
C PRO A 56 -4.94 14.60 12.16
N ARG A 57 -5.58 13.83 13.05
CA ARG A 57 -5.25 13.85 14.48
C ARG A 57 -4.33 12.68 14.84
N GLY A 58 -3.14 12.97 15.36
CA GLY A 58 -2.24 11.94 15.89
C GLY A 58 -2.73 11.42 17.23
N LYS A 59 -2.59 10.09 17.42
CA LYS A 59 -2.94 9.45 18.68
C LYS A 59 -2.00 9.84 19.79
N ASN A 60 -2.56 10.10 20.96
CA ASN A 60 -1.82 10.43 22.16
C ASN A 60 -1.58 9.20 23.03
N LEU A 61 -0.62 9.31 23.94
CA LEU A 61 -0.27 8.27 24.91
C LEU A 61 -0.49 8.81 26.33
N GLU A 62 -1.61 8.40 26.95
CA GLU A 62 -2.02 8.87 28.26
C GLU A 62 -1.31 8.08 29.37
N ILE A 63 -0.06 8.42 29.64
CA ILE A 63 0.77 7.86 30.72
C ILE A 63 1.37 8.99 31.57
N PRO A 64 1.87 8.72 32.80
CA PRO A 64 2.45 9.73 33.67
C PRO A 64 3.54 10.56 32.99
N GLY A 65 3.56 11.87 33.26
CA GLY A 65 4.54 12.81 32.71
C GLY A 65 4.22 13.35 31.31
N ARG A 66 3.13 12.90 30.66
CA ARG A 66 2.82 13.26 29.25
C ARG A 66 2.71 14.77 29.00
N TYR A 67 2.16 15.50 29.94
CA TYR A 67 1.86 16.93 29.82
C TYR A 67 2.83 17.83 30.60
N ASP A 68 3.87 17.25 31.18
CA ASP A 68 4.79 17.97 32.05
C ASP A 68 6.03 18.51 31.30
N SER A 69 6.11 18.30 29.99
CA SER A 69 7.18 18.82 29.13
C SER A 69 6.67 19.05 27.68
N ASP A 70 7.14 20.12 27.06
CA ASP A 70 6.92 20.46 25.66
C ASP A 70 7.84 19.68 24.69
N ARG A 71 8.75 18.86 25.24
CA ARG A 71 9.63 17.97 24.48
C ARG A 71 9.00 16.62 24.10
N ILE A 72 7.69 16.47 24.31
CA ILE A 72 6.94 15.27 23.96
C ILE A 72 5.97 15.64 22.83
N HIS A 73 6.30 15.21 21.61
CA HIS A 73 5.64 15.62 20.39
C HIS A 73 4.69 14.54 19.87
N ILE A 74 3.64 14.95 19.17
CA ILE A 74 2.82 14.05 18.32
C ILE A 74 3.49 13.98 16.95
N GLY A 75 3.71 12.78 16.40
CA GLY A 75 4.54 12.57 15.21
C GLY A 75 4.10 13.35 13.99
N ILE A 76 2.81 13.31 13.66
CA ILE A 76 2.30 14.02 12.47
C ILE A 76 2.36 15.56 12.66
N ASP A 77 2.06 16.06 13.83
CA ASP A 77 2.11 17.50 14.13
C ASP A 77 3.56 18.00 14.12
N TRP A 78 4.48 17.14 14.59
CA TRP A 78 5.90 17.44 14.55
C TRP A 78 6.46 17.46 13.12
N LEU A 79 6.09 16.47 12.26
CA LEU A 79 6.46 16.46 10.85
C LEU A 79 5.91 17.67 10.10
N GLU A 80 4.67 18.05 10.38
CA GLU A 80 4.05 19.26 9.83
C GLU A 80 4.82 20.53 10.26
N SER A 81 5.18 20.62 11.54
CA SER A 81 5.99 21.72 12.07
C SER A 81 7.38 21.82 11.43
N VAL A 82 7.98 20.66 11.07
CA VAL A 82 9.24 20.60 10.31
C VAL A 82 9.03 21.05 8.87
N ALA A 83 7.98 20.56 8.20
CA ALA A 83 7.65 20.91 6.81
C ALA A 83 7.39 22.42 6.63
N PHE A 84 6.80 23.08 7.62
CA PHE A 84 6.61 24.53 7.65
C PHE A 84 7.77 25.30 8.26
N GLU A 85 8.92 24.67 8.49
CA GLU A 85 10.15 25.28 9.04
C GLU A 85 9.98 25.88 10.46
N HIS A 86 8.90 25.57 11.16
CA HIS A 86 8.70 26.00 12.55
C HIS A 86 9.64 25.25 13.50
N THR A 87 9.96 23.98 13.17
CA THR A 87 10.92 23.15 13.90
C THR A 87 12.15 22.92 13.03
N GLN A 88 13.30 23.47 13.44
CA GLN A 88 14.56 23.36 12.68
C GLN A 88 15.64 22.57 13.42
N LYS A 89 15.37 22.12 14.64
CA LYS A 89 16.31 21.37 15.47
C LYS A 89 15.56 20.43 16.40
N ILE A 90 16.22 19.35 16.78
CA ILE A 90 15.78 18.42 17.81
C ILE A 90 16.93 18.13 18.77
N GLY A 91 16.66 17.55 19.93
CA GLY A 91 17.69 17.11 20.87
C GLY A 91 18.60 16.01 20.30
N GLU A 92 19.73 15.78 20.95
CA GLU A 92 20.70 14.78 20.49
C GLU A 92 20.19 13.34 20.67
N ARG A 93 19.41 13.07 21.74
CA ARG A 93 18.85 11.76 22.06
C ARG A 93 17.33 11.80 21.84
N VAL A 94 16.85 11.06 20.87
CA VAL A 94 15.43 11.07 20.48
C VAL A 94 14.84 9.68 20.55
N LEU A 95 13.72 9.55 21.25
CA LEU A 95 12.93 8.32 21.26
C LEU A 95 11.69 8.47 20.37
N ILE A 96 11.51 7.55 19.43
CA ILE A 96 10.32 7.48 18.59
C ILE A 96 9.46 6.33 19.11
N ILE A 97 8.24 6.62 19.53
CA ILE A 97 7.32 5.61 20.07
C ILE A 97 6.38 5.13 18.96
N GLY A 98 6.56 3.89 18.50
CA GLY A 98 5.79 3.28 17.42
C GLY A 98 6.65 2.76 16.28
N VAL A 99 6.09 1.87 15.46
CA VAL A 99 6.79 1.16 14.35
C VAL A 99 5.93 1.10 13.09
N GLY A 100 5.25 2.19 12.76
CA GLY A 100 4.59 2.42 11.48
C GLY A 100 5.44 3.30 10.57
N ASN A 101 5.00 3.52 9.31
CA ASN A 101 5.72 4.38 8.36
C ASN A 101 5.95 5.80 8.91
N THR A 102 5.00 6.37 9.64
CA THR A 102 5.17 7.66 10.32
C THR A 102 6.35 7.65 11.31
N ALA A 103 6.58 6.54 12.02
CA ALA A 103 7.73 6.42 12.92
C ALA A 103 9.05 6.41 12.14
N MET A 104 9.08 5.77 10.97
CA MET A 104 10.25 5.78 10.07
C MET A 104 10.51 7.18 9.53
N ASP A 105 9.47 7.91 9.17
CA ASP A 105 9.59 9.33 8.78
C ASP A 105 10.13 10.19 9.91
N CYS A 106 9.61 10.04 11.12
CA CYS A 106 10.06 10.81 12.29
C CYS A 106 11.51 10.52 12.64
N CYS A 107 11.95 9.27 12.67
CA CYS A 107 13.32 8.92 13.06
C CYS A 107 14.34 9.44 12.02
N ARG A 108 14.07 9.27 10.74
CA ARG A 108 14.94 9.73 9.65
C ARG A 108 14.99 11.26 9.57
N THR A 109 13.87 11.94 9.81
CA THR A 109 13.81 13.40 9.92
C THR A 109 14.59 13.90 11.16
N SER A 110 14.49 13.21 12.29
CA SER A 110 15.23 13.55 13.50
C SER A 110 16.75 13.54 13.29
N LEU A 111 17.27 12.56 12.56
CA LEU A 111 18.70 12.52 12.19
C LEU A 111 19.12 13.75 11.39
N ARG A 112 18.29 14.20 10.44
CA ARG A 112 18.54 15.38 9.61
C ARG A 112 18.46 16.69 10.39
N LEU A 113 17.72 16.71 11.49
CA LEU A 113 17.60 17.88 12.39
C LEU A 113 18.62 17.90 13.53
N GLY A 114 19.60 16.97 13.53
CA GLY A 114 20.72 16.96 14.48
C GLY A 114 20.62 15.92 15.59
N GLY A 115 19.64 15.02 15.56
CA GLY A 115 19.60 13.85 16.43
C GLY A 115 20.82 12.97 16.19
N LYS A 116 21.52 12.58 17.27
CA LYS A 116 22.72 11.74 17.19
C LYS A 116 22.44 10.30 17.63
N GLU A 117 21.57 10.15 18.60
CA GLU A 117 21.12 8.87 19.13
C GLU A 117 19.61 8.81 18.99
N VAL A 118 19.15 8.26 17.86
CA VAL A 118 17.72 8.11 17.54
C VAL A 118 17.33 6.65 17.66
N LYS A 119 16.37 6.35 18.55
CA LYS A 119 15.88 5.00 18.78
C LYS A 119 14.39 4.92 18.52
N VAL A 120 13.97 3.88 17.81
CA VAL A 120 12.56 3.53 17.62
C VAL A 120 12.17 2.45 18.61
N MET A 121 11.15 2.73 19.42
CA MET A 121 10.71 1.88 20.51
C MET A 121 9.46 1.08 20.10
N ALA A 122 9.61 -0.24 20.00
CA ALA A 122 8.60 -1.17 19.57
C ALA A 122 8.06 -2.00 20.74
N ARG A 123 6.73 -2.02 20.92
CA ARG A 123 6.09 -2.86 21.94
C ARG A 123 6.18 -4.36 21.63
N LYS A 124 6.24 -4.73 20.36
CA LYS A 124 6.16 -6.11 19.87
C LYS A 124 7.43 -6.50 19.10
N PRO A 125 7.66 -7.80 18.88
CA PRO A 125 8.72 -8.30 18.01
C PRO A 125 8.58 -7.82 16.56
N ARG A 126 9.68 -7.85 15.79
CA ARG A 126 9.78 -7.33 14.40
C ARG A 126 8.66 -7.87 13.47
N GLY A 127 8.29 -9.14 13.57
CA GLY A 127 7.23 -9.73 12.74
C GLY A 127 5.83 -9.13 12.89
N TYR A 128 5.64 -8.21 13.85
CA TYR A 128 4.38 -7.51 14.12
C TYR A 128 4.45 -6.00 13.79
N PHE A 129 5.48 -5.56 13.09
CA PHE A 129 5.63 -4.17 12.70
C PHE A 129 4.62 -3.80 11.61
N LYS A 130 4.19 -2.54 11.61
CA LYS A 130 3.27 -2.02 10.60
C LYS A 130 3.97 -1.24 9.48
N ALA A 131 5.22 -0.85 9.69
CA ALA A 131 6.03 -0.23 8.65
C ALA A 131 6.35 -1.25 7.55
N SER A 132 6.48 -0.77 6.34
CA SER A 132 6.95 -1.57 5.21
C SER A 132 8.41 -1.98 5.42
N GLU A 133 8.80 -3.19 4.99
CA GLU A 133 10.17 -3.69 5.19
C GLU A 133 11.23 -2.75 4.59
N TRP A 134 10.98 -2.15 3.43
CA TRP A 134 11.93 -1.20 2.82
C TRP A 134 12.09 0.10 3.63
N GLU A 135 11.06 0.56 4.35
CA GLU A 135 11.17 1.70 5.26
C GLU A 135 11.99 1.38 6.52
N LEU A 136 11.88 0.13 6.99
CA LEU A 136 12.71 -0.37 8.08
C LEU A 136 14.16 -0.50 7.63
N ASP A 137 14.40 -1.07 6.45
CA ASP A 137 15.73 -1.21 5.85
C ASP A 137 16.40 0.15 5.68
N ASP A 138 15.68 1.15 5.19
CA ASP A 138 16.16 2.53 5.03
C ASP A 138 16.53 3.19 6.36
N ALA A 139 15.70 3.01 7.40
CA ALA A 139 15.98 3.54 8.72
C ALA A 139 17.21 2.86 9.36
N GLU A 140 17.34 1.54 9.20
CA GLU A 140 18.50 0.77 9.66
C GLU A 140 19.77 1.13 8.87
N GLU A 141 19.68 1.37 7.55
CA GLU A 141 20.80 1.89 6.74
C GLU A 141 21.28 3.25 7.27
N GLU A 142 20.35 4.11 7.68
CA GLU A 142 20.64 5.40 8.34
C GLU A 142 21.04 5.26 9.81
N GLN A 143 21.30 4.03 10.30
CA GLN A 143 21.80 3.69 11.64
C GLN A 143 20.80 3.98 12.77
N VAL A 144 19.52 3.98 12.49
CA VAL A 144 18.46 4.04 13.51
C VAL A 144 18.40 2.71 14.26
N GLU A 145 18.49 2.75 15.57
CA GLU A 145 18.32 1.56 16.40
C GLU A 145 16.82 1.28 16.65
N ILE A 146 16.35 0.06 16.32
CA ILE A 146 14.99 -0.38 16.62
C ILE A 146 15.02 -1.31 17.84
N VAL A 147 14.48 -0.82 18.95
CA VAL A 147 14.41 -1.53 20.23
C VAL A 147 13.05 -2.21 20.37
N VAL A 148 13.03 -3.53 20.40
CA VAL A 148 11.80 -4.34 20.45
C VAL A 148 11.37 -4.66 21.87
N ASN A 149 10.10 -5.05 22.05
CA ASN A 149 9.56 -5.60 23.29
C ASN A 149 9.51 -4.61 24.47
N HIS A 150 9.50 -3.33 24.19
CA HIS A 150 9.49 -2.27 25.19
C HIS A 150 8.15 -1.53 25.14
N SER A 151 7.35 -1.63 26.18
CA SER A 151 6.07 -0.92 26.33
C SER A 151 6.27 0.34 27.14
N PRO A 152 5.90 1.54 26.64
CA PRO A 152 6.01 2.79 27.37
C PRO A 152 5.24 2.74 28.70
N ARG A 153 5.86 3.20 29.79
CA ARG A 153 5.28 3.24 31.13
C ARG A 153 5.08 4.65 31.66
N GLU A 154 6.12 5.48 31.60
CA GLU A 154 6.07 6.88 32.05
C GLU A 154 7.16 7.73 31.39
N PHE A 155 6.90 9.04 31.25
CA PHE A 155 7.89 10.03 30.92
C PHE A 155 8.53 10.52 32.22
N VAL A 156 9.85 10.46 32.31
CA VAL A 156 10.58 10.87 33.52
C VAL A 156 10.94 12.34 33.40
N ILE A 157 10.28 13.13 34.21
CA ILE A 157 10.47 14.60 34.27
C ILE A 157 11.21 14.95 35.53
N ASN A 158 12.27 15.79 35.42
CA ASN A 158 13.00 16.34 36.55
C ASN A 158 13.07 17.86 36.41
N ASP A 159 12.58 18.59 37.40
CA ASP A 159 12.49 20.05 37.41
C ASP A 159 11.86 20.64 36.13
N GLY A 160 10.79 19.99 35.60
CA GLY A 160 10.09 20.41 34.38
C GLY A 160 10.84 20.09 33.08
N GLN A 161 11.93 19.35 33.15
CA GLN A 161 12.69 18.91 31.97
C GLN A 161 12.52 17.41 31.74
N LEU A 162 12.30 17.01 30.50
CA LEU A 162 12.32 15.61 30.10
C LEU A 162 13.76 15.08 30.22
N VAL A 163 13.95 14.02 31.00
CA VAL A 163 15.27 13.39 31.19
C VAL A 163 15.34 11.99 30.57
N GLY A 164 14.19 11.38 30.31
CA GLY A 164 14.13 10.05 29.72
C GLY A 164 12.74 9.44 29.80
N MET A 165 12.65 8.17 29.47
CA MET A 165 11.42 7.42 29.49
C MET A 165 11.62 6.05 30.10
N GLN A 166 10.66 5.59 30.92
CA GLN A 166 10.65 4.26 31.54
C GLN A 166 9.77 3.32 30.71
N PHE A 167 10.24 2.09 30.54
CA PHE A 167 9.55 1.04 29.79
C PHE A 167 9.43 -0.22 30.61
N ASP A 168 8.31 -0.93 30.41
CA ASP A 168 8.16 -2.33 30.78
C ASP A 168 8.72 -3.21 29.64
N VAL A 169 9.54 -4.21 30.00
CA VAL A 169 10.18 -5.12 29.06
C VAL A 169 9.44 -6.45 29.06
N PHE A 170 9.04 -6.94 27.90
CA PHE A 170 8.27 -8.16 27.75
C PHE A 170 9.05 -9.22 26.96
N GLU A 171 8.87 -10.48 27.34
CA GLU A 171 9.14 -11.62 26.47
C GLU A 171 7.84 -12.08 25.80
N TYR A 172 7.97 -12.46 24.51
CA TYR A 172 6.85 -12.91 23.70
C TYR A 172 7.03 -14.36 23.27
N HIS A 173 5.98 -15.16 23.41
CA HIS A 173 5.91 -16.52 22.90
C HIS A 173 4.56 -16.74 22.21
N VAL A 174 4.54 -17.67 21.25
CA VAL A 174 3.30 -18.07 20.58
C VAL A 174 2.79 -19.31 21.31
N ASP A 175 1.53 -19.28 21.75
CA ASP A 175 0.90 -20.42 22.41
C ASP A 175 0.46 -21.50 21.40
N ASP A 176 -0.05 -22.62 21.89
CA ASP A 176 -0.49 -23.76 21.08
C ASP A 176 -1.65 -23.40 20.13
N ASP A 177 -2.40 -22.35 20.41
CA ASP A 177 -3.49 -21.81 19.57
C ASP A 177 -2.99 -20.77 18.54
N GLY A 178 -1.68 -20.52 18.46
CA GLY A 178 -1.08 -19.55 17.57
C GLY A 178 -1.23 -18.08 18.01
N LYS A 179 -1.66 -17.82 19.26
CA LYS A 179 -1.79 -16.46 19.79
C LYS A 179 -0.51 -16.01 20.45
N LEU A 180 -0.18 -14.73 20.21
CA LEU A 180 0.97 -14.09 20.84
C LEU A 180 0.66 -13.78 22.31
N GLN A 181 1.40 -14.41 23.21
CA GLN A 181 1.38 -14.17 24.66
C GLN A 181 2.57 -13.30 25.05
N GLN A 182 2.43 -12.55 26.12
CA GLN A 182 3.49 -11.69 26.65
C GLN A 182 3.69 -11.92 28.15
N GLU A 183 4.94 -11.88 28.58
CA GLU A 183 5.35 -11.98 29.98
C GLU A 183 6.22 -10.80 30.35
N LEU A 184 5.90 -10.12 31.44
CA LEU A 184 6.73 -9.01 31.97
C LEU A 184 8.00 -9.58 32.58
N VAL A 185 9.15 -9.24 32.02
CA VAL A 185 10.46 -9.76 32.44
C VAL A 185 11.35 -8.71 33.10
N GLY A 186 10.99 -7.42 32.99
CA GLY A 186 11.79 -6.37 33.60
C GLY A 186 11.32 -4.97 33.24
N GLU A 187 12.15 -4.00 33.64
CA GLU A 187 11.97 -2.58 33.34
C GLU A 187 13.26 -2.02 32.75
N ALA A 188 13.16 -1.01 31.88
CA ALA A 188 14.30 -0.36 31.28
C ALA A 188 14.09 1.16 31.22
N PHE A 189 15.15 1.92 31.51
CA PHE A 189 15.16 3.38 31.39
C PHE A 189 16.02 3.81 30.19
N PHE A 190 15.48 4.67 29.36
CA PHE A 190 16.19 5.27 28.24
C PHE A 190 16.26 6.79 28.43
N PRO A 191 17.46 7.36 28.54
CA PRO A 191 17.62 8.80 28.59
C PRO A 191 17.29 9.41 27.23
N CYS A 192 16.57 10.54 27.22
CA CYS A 192 16.25 11.28 26.00
C CYS A 192 16.05 12.76 26.26
N ASP A 193 16.21 13.53 25.19
CA ASP A 193 16.00 14.98 25.16
C ASP A 193 14.65 15.32 24.52
N ASP A 194 14.18 14.48 23.60
CA ASP A 194 12.86 14.58 22.94
C ASP A 194 12.22 13.20 22.77
N VAL A 195 10.89 13.17 22.81
CA VAL A 195 10.09 11.98 22.46
C VAL A 195 9.08 12.33 21.39
N ILE A 196 8.96 11.47 20.37
CA ILE A 196 7.97 11.62 19.30
C ILE A 196 7.01 10.43 19.33
N LEU A 197 5.71 10.69 19.51
CA LEU A 197 4.66 9.71 19.54
C LEU A 197 4.12 9.43 18.12
N ALA A 198 4.55 8.32 17.52
CA ALA A 198 4.14 7.87 16.19
C ALA A 198 3.30 6.59 16.27
N ILE A 199 2.30 6.56 17.16
CA ILE A 199 1.48 5.39 17.51
C ILE A 199 0.19 5.27 16.70
N GLY A 200 0.07 6.02 15.64
CA GLY A 200 -1.06 6.04 14.71
C GLY A 200 -1.80 7.35 14.69
N GLN A 201 -2.81 7.40 13.84
CA GLN A 201 -3.64 8.57 13.57
C GLN A 201 -5.10 8.21 13.68
N GLU A 202 -5.96 9.22 13.75
CA GLU A 202 -7.42 9.08 13.77
C GLU A 202 -8.09 10.21 13.00
N THR A 203 -9.28 9.94 12.53
CA THR A 203 -10.13 10.91 11.86
C THR A 203 -10.63 11.98 12.85
N ALA A 204 -10.97 13.15 12.34
CA ALA A 204 -11.53 14.22 13.16
C ALA A 204 -12.54 15.03 12.33
N PHE A 205 -13.79 15.01 12.76
CA PHE A 205 -14.90 15.68 12.08
C PHE A 205 -15.66 16.65 13.00
N PRO A 206 -14.98 17.62 13.65
CA PRO A 206 -15.64 18.57 14.54
C PRO A 206 -16.58 19.54 13.80
N TRP A 207 -16.50 19.58 12.46
CA TRP A 207 -17.27 20.41 11.57
C TRP A 207 -18.47 19.70 10.93
N ILE A 208 -18.68 18.42 11.27
CA ILE A 208 -19.84 17.64 10.81
C ILE A 208 -20.84 17.53 11.96
N GLU A 209 -22.01 18.07 11.77
CA GLU A 209 -23.11 17.98 12.71
C GLU A 209 -23.62 16.54 12.82
N ARG A 210 -24.06 16.13 14.02
CA ARG A 210 -24.48 14.75 14.29
C ARG A 210 -25.98 14.49 14.03
N ASP A 211 -26.74 15.53 13.69
CA ASP A 211 -28.19 15.49 13.45
C ASP A 211 -28.58 15.65 11.97
N ILE A 212 -27.61 15.60 11.06
CA ILE A 212 -27.84 15.79 9.62
C ILE A 212 -28.13 14.48 8.85
N GLY A 213 -28.33 13.36 9.55
CA GLY A 213 -28.60 12.05 8.92
C GLY A 213 -27.37 11.35 8.38
N LEU A 214 -26.18 11.67 8.93
CA LEU A 214 -24.93 11.00 8.69
C LEU A 214 -24.52 10.28 9.96
N ASP A 215 -24.43 8.95 9.91
CA ASP A 215 -24.13 8.11 11.08
C ASP A 215 -22.63 7.93 11.24
N PHE A 216 -22.22 7.80 12.50
CA PHE A 216 -20.85 7.49 12.91
C PHE A 216 -20.87 6.26 13.82
N ASP A 217 -19.79 5.49 13.77
CA ASP A 217 -19.60 4.33 14.64
C ASP A 217 -19.09 4.73 16.04
N ASP A 218 -18.85 3.73 16.89
CA ASP A 218 -18.36 3.93 18.27
C ASP A 218 -16.96 4.57 18.36
N TRP A 219 -16.21 4.61 17.27
CA TRP A 219 -14.88 5.23 17.15
C TRP A 219 -14.92 6.58 16.43
N ASP A 220 -16.11 7.17 16.29
CA ASP A 220 -16.30 8.45 15.60
C ASP A 220 -15.88 8.42 14.11
N GLN A 221 -15.98 7.24 13.47
CA GLN A 221 -15.78 7.09 12.04
C GLN A 221 -17.12 7.12 11.29
N PRO A 222 -17.18 7.74 10.11
CA PRO A 222 -18.42 7.75 9.34
C PRO A 222 -18.78 6.34 8.86
N VAL A 223 -20.06 6.00 8.95
CA VAL A 223 -20.57 4.75 8.38
C VAL A 223 -20.65 4.89 6.87
N VAL A 224 -19.78 4.20 6.15
CA VAL A 224 -19.58 4.30 4.70
C VAL A 224 -19.74 2.94 4.04
N ASP A 225 -20.53 2.84 2.99
CA ASP A 225 -20.63 1.63 2.19
C ASP A 225 -19.34 1.40 1.39
N ARG A 226 -18.73 0.22 1.54
CA ARG A 226 -17.42 -0.11 0.96
C ARG A 226 -17.43 -0.29 -0.56
N ALA A 227 -18.59 -0.44 -1.17
CA ALA A 227 -18.71 -0.58 -2.64
C ALA A 227 -18.98 0.77 -3.31
N THR A 228 -19.79 1.60 -2.67
CA THR A 228 -20.21 2.88 -3.24
C THR A 228 -19.52 4.09 -2.66
N TYR A 229 -18.89 3.95 -1.50
CA TYR A 229 -18.26 5.03 -0.74
C TYR A 229 -19.25 6.12 -0.28
N GLN A 230 -20.56 5.85 -0.38
CA GLN A 230 -21.58 6.73 0.13
C GLN A 230 -21.78 6.50 1.63
N SER A 231 -21.95 7.59 2.37
CA SER A 231 -22.35 7.55 3.78
C SER A 231 -23.83 7.17 3.91
N THR A 232 -24.33 7.10 5.13
CA THR A 232 -25.79 6.92 5.40
C THR A 232 -26.62 8.08 4.88
N ARG A 233 -26.00 9.27 4.67
CA ARG A 233 -26.65 10.42 4.01
C ARG A 233 -26.42 10.37 2.50
N ALA A 234 -27.53 10.31 1.72
CA ALA A 234 -27.46 10.33 0.26
C ALA A 234 -26.77 11.61 -0.25
N GLY A 235 -25.90 11.46 -1.27
CA GLY A 235 -25.13 12.57 -1.86
C GLY A 235 -23.87 12.95 -1.08
N VAL A 236 -23.59 12.33 0.07
CA VAL A 236 -22.35 12.54 0.82
C VAL A 236 -21.48 11.28 0.78
N PHE A 237 -20.27 11.43 0.28
CA PHE A 237 -19.32 10.35 0.04
C PHE A 237 -18.02 10.59 0.82
N PHE A 238 -17.36 9.52 1.22
CA PHE A 238 -16.08 9.57 1.90
C PHE A 238 -15.05 8.67 1.21
N GLY A 239 -13.76 9.02 1.32
CA GLY A 239 -12.67 8.18 0.82
C GLY A 239 -11.35 8.41 1.53
N GLY A 240 -10.38 7.55 1.24
CA GLY A 240 -9.08 7.54 1.91
C GLY A 240 -9.21 7.33 3.42
N ASP A 241 -8.26 7.87 4.16
CA ASP A 241 -8.20 7.73 5.61
C ASP A 241 -9.41 8.35 6.32
N ALA A 242 -10.12 9.27 5.67
CA ALA A 242 -11.34 9.85 6.21
C ALA A 242 -12.50 8.84 6.32
N ALA A 243 -12.49 7.79 5.48
CA ALA A 243 -13.56 6.78 5.47
C ALA A 243 -13.23 5.55 6.32
N PHE A 244 -11.98 5.07 6.26
CA PHE A 244 -11.62 3.74 6.78
C PHE A 244 -10.39 3.75 7.71
N GLY A 245 -9.92 4.93 8.08
CA GLY A 245 -8.72 5.10 8.88
C GLY A 245 -7.42 5.09 8.05
N PRO A 246 -6.25 5.25 8.71
CA PRO A 246 -4.97 5.42 8.03
C PRO A 246 -4.54 4.19 7.25
N GLU A 247 -4.34 4.37 5.94
CA GLU A 247 -3.81 3.39 5.00
C GLU A 247 -2.77 4.03 4.07
N ASN A 248 -2.42 3.38 2.96
CA ASN A 248 -1.49 3.93 1.98
C ASN A 248 -2.19 4.80 0.92
N ILE A 249 -1.40 5.57 0.17
CA ILE A 249 -1.88 6.51 -0.85
C ILE A 249 -2.66 5.80 -1.96
N ILE A 250 -2.25 4.58 -2.34
CA ILE A 250 -2.89 3.82 -3.42
C ILE A 250 -4.34 3.52 -3.09
N TRP A 251 -4.65 3.15 -1.82
CA TRP A 251 -6.02 2.98 -1.37
C TRP A 251 -6.81 4.27 -1.42
N ALA A 252 -6.22 5.40 -1.01
CA ALA A 252 -6.89 6.69 -1.08
C ALA A 252 -7.25 7.08 -2.53
N VAL A 253 -6.36 6.81 -3.49
CA VAL A 253 -6.61 7.01 -4.93
C VAL A 253 -7.73 6.10 -5.42
N GLU A 254 -7.70 4.81 -5.09
CA GLU A 254 -8.76 3.86 -5.46
C GLU A 254 -10.12 4.28 -4.88
N HIS A 255 -10.16 4.67 -3.61
CA HIS A 255 -11.39 5.17 -2.98
C HIS A 255 -11.96 6.40 -3.71
N GLY A 256 -11.09 7.31 -4.14
CA GLY A 256 -11.48 8.47 -4.95
C GLY A 256 -12.08 8.06 -6.30
N HIS A 257 -11.47 7.12 -7.03
CA HIS A 257 -11.97 6.59 -8.28
C HIS A 257 -13.34 5.93 -8.12
N GLN A 258 -13.48 5.07 -7.12
CA GLN A 258 -14.74 4.37 -6.86
C GLN A 258 -15.85 5.32 -6.41
N ALA A 259 -15.53 6.30 -5.57
CA ALA A 259 -16.47 7.35 -5.17
C ALA A 259 -16.91 8.19 -6.37
N ALA A 260 -16.00 8.53 -7.29
CA ALA A 260 -16.32 9.30 -8.50
C ALA A 260 -17.35 8.58 -9.37
N ILE A 261 -17.25 7.24 -9.51
CA ILE A 261 -18.26 6.45 -10.22
C ILE A 261 -19.62 6.53 -9.53
N SER A 262 -19.66 6.46 -8.20
CA SER A 262 -20.89 6.59 -7.41
C SER A 262 -21.50 7.97 -7.54
N ILE A 263 -20.68 9.01 -7.44
CA ILE A 263 -21.10 10.41 -7.59
C ILE A 263 -21.67 10.64 -8.99
N HIS A 264 -21.00 10.13 -10.04
CA HIS A 264 -21.50 10.24 -11.41
C HIS A 264 -22.90 9.62 -11.57
N LYS A 265 -23.09 8.41 -11.05
CA LYS A 265 -24.40 7.74 -11.07
C LYS A 265 -25.45 8.47 -10.25
N HIS A 266 -25.06 8.96 -9.06
CA HIS A 266 -25.94 9.76 -8.20
C HIS A 266 -26.45 11.01 -8.92
N CYS A 267 -25.56 11.78 -9.55
CA CYS A 267 -25.93 12.99 -10.30
C CYS A 267 -26.83 12.70 -11.53
N ARG A 268 -26.81 11.47 -12.03
CA ARG A 268 -27.68 11.02 -13.13
C ARG A 268 -28.96 10.34 -12.66
N ASN A 269 -29.18 10.25 -11.35
CA ASN A 269 -30.28 9.49 -10.75
C ASN A 269 -30.28 7.99 -11.15
N GLU A 270 -29.11 7.42 -11.35
CA GLU A 270 -28.90 5.99 -11.62
C GLU A 270 -28.65 5.24 -10.29
N ALA A 271 -28.89 3.92 -10.28
CA ALA A 271 -28.62 3.11 -9.09
C ALA A 271 -27.11 3.01 -8.82
N ILE A 272 -26.63 3.58 -7.72
CA ILE A 272 -25.20 3.62 -7.37
C ILE A 272 -24.61 2.24 -7.06
N HIS A 273 -25.45 1.29 -6.63
CA HIS A 273 -25.07 -0.10 -6.37
C HIS A 273 -25.01 -0.97 -7.62
N ASP A 274 -25.54 -0.50 -8.75
CA ASP A 274 -25.41 -1.21 -10.02
C ASP A 274 -23.98 -1.04 -10.54
N ARG A 275 -23.09 -1.85 -10.00
CA ARG A 275 -21.68 -1.90 -10.34
C ARG A 275 -21.38 -3.17 -11.12
N LEU A 276 -20.49 -3.04 -12.09
CA LEU A 276 -19.84 -4.22 -12.64
C LEU A 276 -19.18 -4.97 -11.48
N PRO A 277 -19.36 -6.29 -11.36
CA PRO A 277 -18.72 -7.05 -10.31
C PRO A 277 -17.22 -6.73 -10.29
N MET A 278 -16.69 -6.44 -9.09
CA MET A 278 -15.25 -6.34 -8.87
C MET A 278 -14.63 -7.72 -9.15
N GLY A 279 -14.34 -7.96 -10.38
CA GLY A 279 -13.70 -9.16 -10.86
C GLY A 279 -12.94 -8.81 -12.12
N MET A 280 -11.84 -9.48 -12.36
CA MET A 280 -11.16 -9.42 -13.64
C MET A 280 -12.13 -9.95 -14.71
N ASN A 281 -12.90 -9.07 -15.32
CA ASN A 281 -13.50 -9.39 -16.60
C ASN A 281 -12.35 -9.47 -17.61
N LEU A 282 -11.78 -10.65 -17.70
CA LEU A 282 -10.84 -10.98 -18.75
C LEU A 282 -11.58 -10.88 -20.09
N THR A 283 -11.58 -9.71 -20.69
CA THR A 283 -11.82 -9.61 -22.11
C THR A 283 -10.59 -10.18 -22.78
N SER A 284 -10.58 -11.50 -23.00
CA SER A 284 -9.45 -12.12 -23.68
C SER A 284 -9.64 -11.96 -25.19
N THR A 285 -8.86 -11.07 -25.77
CA THR A 285 -8.71 -11.00 -27.22
C THR A 285 -7.73 -12.09 -27.64
N LYS A 286 -8.16 -13.00 -28.50
CA LYS A 286 -7.28 -13.99 -29.09
C LYS A 286 -6.18 -13.28 -29.87
N MET A 287 -4.95 -13.44 -29.43
CA MET A 287 -3.78 -12.96 -30.15
C MET A 287 -3.19 -14.16 -30.89
N SER A 288 -3.21 -14.12 -32.24
CA SER A 288 -2.49 -15.11 -33.01
C SER A 288 -1.00 -15.00 -32.70
N ILE A 289 -0.32 -16.12 -32.56
CA ILE A 289 1.14 -16.18 -32.33
C ILE A 289 1.96 -15.46 -33.43
N HIS A 290 1.35 -15.17 -34.59
CA HIS A 290 1.98 -14.47 -35.70
C HIS A 290 1.81 -12.95 -35.68
N GLU A 291 0.87 -12.43 -34.93
CA GLU A 291 0.61 -10.99 -34.80
C GLU A 291 1.29 -10.36 -33.60
N TRP A 292 1.92 -11.18 -32.79
CA TRP A 292 2.52 -10.78 -31.55
C TRP A 292 4.03 -11.03 -31.58
N SER A 293 4.83 -9.96 -31.59
CA SER A 293 6.27 -10.05 -31.44
C SER A 293 6.62 -10.01 -29.95
N PHE A 294 6.86 -11.15 -29.40
CA PHE A 294 7.31 -11.30 -28.03
C PHE A 294 8.70 -11.93 -28.07
N SER A 295 9.63 -11.33 -27.35
CA SER A 295 10.91 -11.98 -27.12
C SER A 295 10.71 -13.07 -26.07
N ASN A 296 11.00 -14.32 -26.43
CA ASN A 296 11.00 -15.43 -25.51
C ASN A 296 12.25 -15.45 -24.62
N ASP A 297 13.14 -14.49 -24.83
CA ASP A 297 14.37 -14.30 -24.10
C ASP A 297 14.05 -13.55 -22.79
N TYR A 298 13.48 -14.23 -21.80
CA TYR A 298 13.45 -13.62 -20.49
C TYR A 298 14.82 -13.81 -19.81
N ASP A 299 15.29 -12.74 -19.18
CA ASP A 299 16.57 -12.75 -18.47
C ASP A 299 16.35 -13.12 -17.00
N GLU A 300 16.98 -14.18 -16.51
CA GLU A 300 17.00 -14.58 -15.09
C GLU A 300 17.85 -13.62 -14.22
N ALA A 301 18.23 -12.47 -14.74
CA ALA A 301 19.01 -11.50 -13.98
C ALA A 301 18.31 -11.10 -12.67
N ASN A 302 19.10 -10.98 -11.62
CA ASN A 302 18.62 -10.50 -10.34
C ASN A 302 18.07 -9.07 -10.45
N ARG A 303 16.99 -8.78 -9.71
CA ARG A 303 16.43 -7.45 -9.59
C ARG A 303 17.50 -6.43 -9.23
N ARG A 304 17.59 -5.33 -9.97
CA ARG A 304 18.45 -4.20 -9.63
C ARG A 304 17.81 -3.42 -8.49
N LYS A 305 18.63 -3.03 -7.52
CA LYS A 305 18.21 -2.09 -6.47
C LYS A 305 18.43 -0.67 -6.97
N MET A 306 17.52 0.22 -6.64
CA MET A 306 17.72 1.65 -6.88
C MET A 306 18.97 2.14 -6.16
N ARG A 307 19.62 3.14 -6.74
CA ARG A 307 20.76 3.80 -6.10
C ARG A 307 20.23 4.79 -5.06
N HIS A 308 20.87 4.81 -3.94
CA HIS A 308 20.63 5.81 -2.91
C HIS A 308 21.77 6.83 -2.88
N VAL A 309 21.46 8.04 -2.44
CA VAL A 309 22.47 9.06 -2.11
C VAL A 309 23.35 8.54 -0.97
N ASP A 310 24.64 8.86 -1.00
CA ASP A 310 25.58 8.49 0.05
C ASP A 310 25.11 8.98 1.43
N LEU A 311 25.25 8.15 2.47
CA LEU A 311 24.78 8.46 3.83
C LEU A 311 25.25 9.83 4.34
N LYS A 312 26.50 10.21 4.04
CA LYS A 312 27.06 11.50 4.47
C LYS A 312 26.33 12.70 3.87
N GLU A 313 25.76 12.55 2.70
CA GLU A 313 25.04 13.61 1.99
C GLU A 313 23.58 13.69 2.43
N ARG A 314 22.96 12.55 2.80
CA ARG A 314 21.55 12.49 3.22
C ARG A 314 21.21 13.39 4.40
N PHE A 315 22.17 13.63 5.29
CA PHE A 315 21.94 14.39 6.52
C PHE A 315 22.22 15.89 6.37
N ASN A 316 22.63 16.34 5.19
CA ASN A 316 22.96 17.74 4.98
C ASN A 316 21.74 18.65 4.78
N GLN A 317 20.65 18.09 4.20
CA GLN A 317 19.44 18.83 3.86
C GLN A 317 18.20 17.94 4.04
N LEU A 318 17.06 18.57 4.33
CA LEU A 318 15.78 17.87 4.51
C LEU A 318 15.12 17.45 3.19
N ASP A 319 15.50 18.04 2.06
CA ASP A 319 14.89 17.90 0.75
C ASP A 319 15.73 17.11 -0.25
N ILE A 320 16.87 16.56 0.17
CA ILE A 320 17.65 15.65 -0.69
C ILE A 320 16.86 14.38 -0.94
N GLU A 321 16.45 14.15 -2.19
CA GLU A 321 15.82 12.89 -2.60
C GLU A 321 16.81 11.73 -2.39
N VAL A 322 16.44 10.78 -1.54
CA VAL A 322 17.33 9.67 -1.16
C VAL A 322 17.40 8.62 -2.24
N GLU A 323 16.27 8.24 -2.84
CA GLU A 323 16.18 7.26 -3.91
C GLU A 323 16.37 7.92 -5.28
N LEU A 324 17.48 7.61 -5.94
CA LEU A 324 17.88 8.28 -7.20
C LEU A 324 17.25 7.65 -8.47
N GLY A 325 16.45 6.59 -8.33
CA GLY A 325 15.93 5.84 -9.48
C GLY A 325 17.03 5.06 -10.23
N PHE A 326 16.69 4.57 -11.42
CA PHE A 326 17.59 3.83 -12.28
C PHE A 326 18.26 4.73 -13.33
N SER A 327 19.48 4.40 -13.71
CA SER A 327 20.07 4.95 -14.94
C SER A 327 19.38 4.33 -16.18
N GLY A 328 19.51 4.95 -17.35
CA GLY A 328 19.00 4.39 -18.61
C GLY A 328 19.45 2.94 -18.86
N GLU A 329 20.71 2.65 -18.60
CA GLU A 329 21.28 1.29 -18.69
C GLU A 329 20.62 0.30 -17.71
N GLN A 330 20.42 0.72 -16.46
CA GLN A 330 19.76 -0.09 -15.45
C GLN A 330 18.27 -0.30 -15.80
N THR A 331 17.60 0.73 -16.30
CA THR A 331 16.21 0.63 -16.75
C THR A 331 16.07 -0.39 -17.87
N THR A 332 16.97 -0.39 -18.87
CA THR A 332 16.94 -1.37 -19.96
C THR A 332 17.01 -2.80 -19.40
N VAL A 333 17.94 -3.06 -18.49
CA VAL A 333 18.08 -4.40 -17.87
C VAL A 333 16.83 -4.79 -17.06
N GLU A 334 16.22 -3.84 -16.33
CA GLU A 334 15.02 -4.14 -15.54
C GLU A 334 13.78 -4.38 -16.42
N VAL A 335 13.62 -3.67 -17.55
CA VAL A 335 12.49 -3.92 -18.46
C VAL A 335 12.61 -5.24 -19.21
N GLU A 336 13.82 -5.74 -19.46
CA GLU A 336 14.06 -7.07 -20.05
C GLU A 336 13.63 -8.22 -19.13
N ARG A 337 13.48 -7.97 -17.83
CA ARG A 337 12.91 -8.91 -16.87
C ARG A 337 11.37 -8.94 -16.86
N CYS A 338 10.72 -8.10 -17.66
CA CYS A 338 9.27 -8.02 -17.74
C CYS A 338 8.68 -9.32 -18.30
N LEU A 339 7.74 -9.92 -17.57
CA LEU A 339 7.08 -11.16 -17.95
C LEU A 339 5.80 -10.93 -18.79
N ASN A 340 5.50 -9.66 -19.15
CA ASN A 340 4.28 -9.30 -19.90
C ASN A 340 3.02 -9.98 -19.33
N CYS A 341 2.76 -9.81 -18.02
CA CYS A 341 1.69 -10.51 -17.31
C CYS A 341 0.27 -10.17 -17.79
N ASP A 342 0.09 -9.16 -18.62
CA ASP A 342 -1.16 -8.85 -19.33
C ASP A 342 -1.46 -9.83 -20.48
N ILE A 343 -0.47 -10.59 -20.90
CA ILE A 343 -0.59 -11.63 -21.93
C ILE A 343 -0.45 -12.99 -21.26
N GLN A 344 -1.49 -13.81 -21.40
CA GLN A 344 -1.54 -15.11 -20.75
C GLN A 344 -1.78 -16.24 -21.74
N THR A 345 -1.25 -17.42 -21.41
CA THR A 345 -1.56 -18.64 -22.11
C THR A 345 -2.88 -19.20 -21.59
N VAL A 346 -3.84 -19.42 -22.50
CA VAL A 346 -5.15 -19.99 -22.19
C VAL A 346 -5.26 -21.37 -22.82
N PHE A 347 -5.73 -22.33 -22.04
CA PHE A 347 -5.89 -23.71 -22.46
C PHE A 347 -7.34 -24.03 -22.86
N SER A 348 -7.53 -24.65 -24.05
CA SER A 348 -8.81 -25.14 -24.54
C SER A 348 -8.79 -26.65 -24.50
N THR A 349 -9.51 -27.23 -23.54
CA THR A 349 -9.53 -28.69 -23.30
C THR A 349 -9.93 -29.49 -24.52
N ASP A 350 -10.98 -29.05 -25.25
CA ASP A 350 -11.55 -29.77 -26.38
C ASP A 350 -10.60 -29.91 -27.59
N LEU A 351 -9.58 -29.07 -27.67
CA LEU A 351 -8.56 -29.09 -28.72
C LEU A 351 -7.34 -29.93 -28.36
N CYS A 352 -7.23 -30.37 -27.09
CA CYS A 352 -6.07 -31.10 -26.62
C CYS A 352 -6.07 -32.56 -27.12
N ILE A 353 -4.96 -32.96 -27.75
CA ILE A 353 -4.72 -34.33 -28.18
C ILE A 353 -3.79 -35.12 -27.26
N GLU A 354 -3.48 -34.56 -26.09
CA GLU A 354 -2.70 -35.18 -25.02
C GLU A 354 -1.30 -35.65 -25.45
N CYS A 355 -0.61 -34.87 -26.28
CA CYS A 355 0.70 -35.21 -26.86
C CYS A 355 1.90 -34.80 -25.96
N ASP A 356 1.64 -34.22 -24.81
CA ASP A 356 2.63 -33.76 -23.78
C ASP A 356 3.68 -32.73 -24.28
N ALA A 357 3.65 -32.33 -25.55
CA ALA A 357 4.63 -31.45 -26.17
C ALA A 357 4.76 -30.07 -25.48
N CYS A 358 3.67 -29.57 -24.86
CA CYS A 358 3.68 -28.35 -24.09
C CYS A 358 4.40 -28.50 -22.73
N ILE A 359 4.36 -29.71 -22.15
CA ILE A 359 5.06 -30.02 -20.89
C ILE A 359 6.56 -30.10 -21.16
N ASP A 360 6.95 -30.79 -22.23
CA ASP A 360 8.35 -30.98 -22.61
C ASP A 360 9.08 -29.66 -22.91
N VAL A 361 8.38 -28.70 -23.51
CA VAL A 361 8.98 -27.42 -23.93
C VAL A 361 8.94 -26.35 -22.84
N CYS A 362 8.20 -26.57 -21.75
CA CYS A 362 8.05 -25.57 -20.69
C CYS A 362 9.37 -25.34 -19.93
N PRO A 363 10.00 -24.15 -20.01
CA PRO A 363 11.31 -23.89 -19.41
C PRO A 363 11.27 -23.91 -17.89
N VAL A 364 10.14 -23.53 -17.30
CA VAL A 364 9.93 -23.46 -15.85
C VAL A 364 9.16 -24.67 -15.31
N ARG A 365 8.77 -25.63 -16.17
CA ARG A 365 8.12 -26.88 -15.79
C ARG A 365 6.86 -26.70 -14.94
N CYS A 366 6.09 -25.67 -15.22
CA CYS A 366 4.86 -25.33 -14.48
C CYS A 366 3.62 -26.07 -14.95
N LEU A 367 3.75 -27.01 -15.91
CA LEU A 367 2.66 -27.77 -16.52
C LEU A 367 2.76 -29.25 -16.22
N THR A 368 1.62 -29.92 -16.00
CA THR A 368 1.52 -31.38 -15.95
C THR A 368 0.14 -31.86 -16.42
N ILE A 369 0.07 -33.12 -16.90
CA ILE A 369 -1.21 -33.81 -17.15
C ILE A 369 -1.28 -34.97 -16.15
N THR A 370 -2.28 -34.97 -15.30
CA THR A 370 -2.44 -35.98 -14.24
C THR A 370 -3.91 -36.40 -14.05
N ALA A 371 -4.15 -37.41 -13.22
CA ALA A 371 -5.50 -37.75 -12.80
C ALA A 371 -6.12 -36.57 -12.03
N ASN A 372 -7.42 -36.34 -12.20
CA ASN A 372 -8.14 -35.35 -11.44
C ASN A 372 -8.26 -35.83 -9.98
N THR A 373 -7.75 -35.03 -9.07
CA THR A 373 -7.68 -35.35 -7.64
C THR A 373 -7.73 -34.07 -6.81
N ASP A 374 -7.51 -34.17 -5.50
CA ASP A 374 -7.48 -33.01 -4.62
C ASP A 374 -6.24 -32.10 -4.90
N GLU A 375 -6.32 -30.84 -4.48
CA GLU A 375 -5.31 -29.81 -4.71
C GLU A 375 -3.91 -30.23 -4.23
N SER A 376 -3.81 -30.95 -3.10
CA SER A 376 -2.55 -31.40 -2.54
C SER A 376 -1.85 -32.41 -3.44
N ALA A 377 -2.60 -33.37 -3.97
CA ALA A 377 -2.08 -34.37 -4.91
C ALA A 377 -1.74 -33.75 -6.28
N LEU A 378 -2.53 -32.76 -6.76
CA LEU A 378 -2.21 -32.02 -7.97
C LEU A 378 -0.91 -31.22 -7.82
N ARG A 379 -0.67 -30.59 -6.67
CA ARG A 379 0.59 -29.91 -6.36
C ARG A 379 1.77 -30.86 -6.32
N ALA A 380 1.59 -32.04 -5.76
CA ALA A 380 2.62 -33.08 -5.73
C ALA A 380 2.96 -33.64 -7.12
N ALA A 381 2.04 -33.55 -8.09
CA ALA A 381 2.27 -33.99 -9.46
C ALA A 381 3.07 -32.97 -10.30
N LEU A 382 3.20 -31.73 -9.87
CA LEU A 382 4.04 -30.73 -10.53
C LEU A 382 5.51 -31.07 -10.39
N THR A 383 6.30 -30.84 -11.45
CA THR A 383 7.75 -31.11 -11.44
C THR A 383 8.53 -30.08 -10.60
N VAL A 384 7.97 -28.87 -10.46
CA VAL A 384 8.49 -27.80 -9.61
C VAL A 384 7.49 -27.55 -8.50
N PRO A 385 7.89 -27.46 -7.23
CA PRO A 385 7.00 -27.18 -6.12
C PRO A 385 6.22 -25.87 -6.35
N ALA A 386 4.92 -25.87 -6.07
CA ALA A 386 4.10 -24.66 -6.10
C ALA A 386 4.62 -23.64 -5.08
N GLN A 387 4.85 -22.40 -5.53
CA GLN A 387 5.45 -21.35 -4.69
C GLN A 387 4.43 -20.63 -3.79
N ASN A 388 3.17 -20.55 -4.22
CA ASN A 388 2.11 -19.92 -3.45
C ASN A 388 0.99 -20.93 -3.16
N SER A 389 0.89 -21.36 -1.91
CA SER A 389 -0.13 -22.32 -1.48
C SER A 389 -1.51 -21.67 -1.26
N ASP A 390 -1.58 -20.36 -1.15
CA ASP A 390 -2.84 -19.63 -0.91
C ASP A 390 -3.61 -19.38 -2.22
N GLN A 391 -2.96 -19.55 -3.37
CA GLN A 391 -3.58 -19.43 -4.68
C GLN A 391 -3.81 -20.84 -5.29
N PRO A 392 -5.05 -21.19 -5.71
CA PRO A 392 -5.32 -22.47 -6.33
C PRO A 392 -4.60 -22.62 -7.67
N LEU A 393 -4.20 -23.85 -8.01
CA LEU A 393 -3.68 -24.18 -9.32
C LEU A 393 -4.78 -24.02 -10.40
N TYR A 394 -4.37 -23.66 -11.62
CA TYR A 394 -5.26 -23.83 -12.76
C TYR A 394 -5.43 -25.31 -13.05
N VAL A 395 -6.68 -25.78 -13.13
CA VAL A 395 -7.03 -27.16 -13.46
C VAL A 395 -8.07 -27.15 -14.58
N SER A 396 -7.78 -27.80 -15.69
CA SER A 396 -8.72 -27.88 -16.81
C SER A 396 -9.91 -28.81 -16.50
N SER A 397 -10.95 -28.78 -17.33
CA SER A 397 -11.90 -29.87 -17.40
C SER A 397 -11.21 -31.17 -17.88
N ALA A 398 -11.90 -32.30 -17.75
CA ALA A 398 -11.39 -33.60 -18.15
C ALA A 398 -11.02 -33.64 -19.64
N LEU A 399 -9.82 -34.11 -19.93
CA LEU A 399 -9.29 -34.25 -21.29
C LEU A 399 -10.04 -35.33 -22.07
N PRO A 400 -10.33 -35.12 -23.37
CA PRO A 400 -11.25 -35.98 -24.14
C PRO A 400 -10.80 -37.44 -24.26
N GLN A 401 -9.49 -37.73 -24.31
CA GLN A 401 -8.99 -39.07 -24.57
C GLN A 401 -8.82 -39.92 -23.32
N THR A 402 -8.31 -39.32 -22.23
CA THR A 402 -7.93 -40.09 -21.04
C THR A 402 -8.73 -39.72 -19.79
N GLY A 403 -9.49 -38.62 -19.81
CA GLY A 403 -10.18 -38.11 -18.62
C GLY A 403 -9.24 -37.47 -17.58
N ARG A 404 -7.93 -37.39 -17.88
CA ARG A 404 -6.96 -36.63 -17.04
C ARG A 404 -7.24 -35.13 -17.12
N VAL A 405 -6.53 -34.36 -16.37
CA VAL A 405 -6.64 -32.88 -16.36
C VAL A 405 -5.26 -32.24 -16.63
N MET A 406 -5.28 -31.13 -17.35
CA MET A 406 -4.11 -30.23 -17.44
C MET A 406 -4.07 -29.39 -16.18
N VAL A 407 -2.90 -29.37 -15.54
CA VAL A 407 -2.62 -28.57 -14.35
C VAL A 407 -1.52 -27.58 -14.68
N LYS A 408 -1.68 -26.32 -14.26
CA LYS A 408 -0.71 -25.25 -14.45
C LYS A 408 -0.56 -24.45 -13.15
N ASP A 409 0.68 -24.20 -12.76
CA ASP A 409 0.99 -23.22 -11.73
C ASP A 409 1.19 -21.83 -12.36
N GLU A 410 0.22 -20.94 -12.16
CA GLU A 410 0.26 -19.58 -12.71
C GLU A 410 1.35 -18.72 -12.05
N ASN A 411 1.75 -19.03 -10.82
CA ASN A 411 2.79 -18.28 -10.11
C ASN A 411 4.22 -18.58 -10.60
N VAL A 412 4.38 -19.70 -11.28
CA VAL A 412 5.66 -20.14 -11.86
C VAL A 412 5.73 -19.82 -13.34
N CYS A 413 4.58 -19.68 -14.02
CA CYS A 413 4.50 -19.41 -15.44
C CYS A 413 5.12 -18.06 -15.81
N VAL A 414 6.08 -18.07 -16.73
CA VAL A 414 6.74 -16.86 -17.26
C VAL A 414 6.12 -16.34 -18.57
N HIS A 415 4.98 -16.86 -18.96
CA HIS A 415 4.18 -16.45 -20.13
C HIS A 415 4.98 -16.41 -21.46
N CYS A 416 5.99 -17.27 -21.61
CA CYS A 416 6.93 -17.28 -22.73
C CYS A 416 6.34 -17.76 -24.08
N SER A 417 5.07 -18.10 -24.18
CA SER A 417 4.36 -18.59 -25.38
C SER A 417 4.79 -19.98 -25.89
N LEU A 418 5.89 -20.57 -25.47
CA LEU A 418 6.41 -21.80 -26.05
C LEU A 418 5.40 -22.96 -26.07
N CYS A 419 4.53 -23.07 -25.05
CA CYS A 419 3.45 -24.05 -25.04
C CYS A 419 2.43 -23.82 -26.16
N ALA A 420 2.12 -22.56 -26.48
CA ALA A 420 1.20 -22.19 -27.57
C ALA A 420 1.86 -22.42 -28.94
N GLU A 421 3.11 -22.04 -29.13
CA GLU A 421 3.87 -22.25 -30.34
C GLU A 421 4.04 -23.76 -30.67
N ARG A 422 4.29 -24.56 -29.63
CA ARG A 422 4.51 -25.99 -29.78
C ARG A 422 3.23 -26.80 -29.97
N CYS A 423 2.07 -26.24 -29.58
CA CYS A 423 0.80 -26.98 -29.62
C CYS A 423 0.27 -27.18 -31.07
N PRO A 424 0.21 -28.41 -31.61
CA PRO A 424 -0.14 -28.64 -33.00
C PRO A 424 -1.63 -28.39 -33.29
N THR A 425 -2.47 -28.35 -32.26
CA THR A 425 -3.93 -28.20 -32.39
C THR A 425 -4.44 -26.83 -31.91
N GLY A 426 -3.55 -25.97 -31.42
CA GLY A 426 -3.94 -24.69 -30.84
C GLY A 426 -4.74 -24.82 -29.53
N ALA A 427 -4.57 -25.93 -28.78
CA ALA A 427 -5.17 -26.07 -27.45
C ALA A 427 -4.63 -25.05 -26.48
N TRP A 428 -3.36 -24.68 -26.59
CA TRP A 428 -2.79 -23.51 -25.97
C TRP A 428 -2.86 -22.33 -26.93
N ASP A 429 -3.27 -21.16 -26.39
CA ASP A 429 -3.38 -19.92 -27.14
C ASP A 429 -2.90 -18.75 -26.28
N MET A 430 -2.35 -17.71 -26.93
CA MET A 430 -1.96 -16.47 -26.26
C MET A 430 -3.14 -15.51 -26.27
N ARG A 431 -3.48 -14.96 -25.13
CA ARG A 431 -4.56 -13.99 -24.99
C ARG A 431 -4.11 -12.80 -24.18
N LYS A 432 -4.44 -11.61 -24.66
CA LYS A 432 -4.26 -10.39 -23.90
C LYS A 432 -5.39 -10.23 -22.89
N SER A 433 -5.03 -10.12 -21.63
CA SER A 433 -5.95 -9.79 -20.55
C SER A 433 -6.04 -8.28 -20.44
N THR A 434 -7.19 -7.71 -20.73
CA THR A 434 -7.53 -6.33 -20.39
C THR A 434 -8.40 -6.36 -19.14
N LEU A 435 -7.96 -5.63 -18.11
CA LEU A 435 -8.83 -5.26 -17.01
C LEU A 435 -9.69 -4.08 -17.48
N PRO A 436 -10.98 -4.26 -17.80
CA PRO A 436 -11.85 -3.13 -17.94
C PRO A 436 -12.06 -2.53 -16.54
N VAL A 437 -11.26 -1.55 -16.21
CA VAL A 437 -11.51 -0.70 -15.05
C VAL A 437 -12.74 0.13 -15.38
N SER A 438 -13.71 0.12 -14.49
CA SER A 438 -15.03 0.72 -14.70
C SER A 438 -15.03 2.22 -15.05
N TYR A 439 -13.89 2.90 -14.90
CA TYR A 439 -13.69 4.29 -15.28
C TYR A 439 -13.03 4.50 -16.66
N THR A 440 -12.54 3.46 -17.34
CA THR A 440 -12.03 3.63 -18.72
C THR A 440 -13.13 3.91 -19.74
N HIS A 441 -14.40 3.84 -19.32
CA HIS A 441 -15.54 4.31 -20.12
C HIS A 441 -15.89 5.78 -19.89
N LEU A 442 -15.30 6.45 -18.92
CA LEU A 442 -15.25 7.90 -18.89
C LEU A 442 -14.17 8.28 -19.89
N THR A 443 -14.52 8.29 -21.16
CA THR A 443 -13.67 8.85 -22.19
C THR A 443 -13.36 10.27 -21.80
N LEU A 444 -12.13 10.51 -21.33
CA LEU A 444 -11.56 11.83 -21.45
C LEU A 444 -11.76 12.23 -22.91
N PRO A 445 -12.30 13.41 -23.20
CA PRO A 445 -12.41 13.87 -24.56
C PRO A 445 -10.98 13.89 -25.13
N THR A 446 -10.67 12.86 -25.89
CA THR A 446 -9.46 12.88 -26.71
C THR A 446 -9.74 13.88 -27.80
N ASN A 447 -9.46 15.15 -27.56
CA ASN A 447 -9.25 16.09 -28.62
C ASN A 447 -8.04 15.60 -29.40
N ARG A 448 -8.30 14.74 -30.38
CA ARG A 448 -7.46 14.55 -31.54
C ARG A 448 -8.20 15.17 -32.71
N GLU A 449 -7.87 16.39 -32.99
CA GLU A 449 -7.73 16.91 -34.34
C GLU A 449 -6.30 17.30 -34.58
#